data_3eca0e0d8ea88363b21a2d9855026edc
#
_entry.id   3eca0e0d8ea88363b21a2d9855026edc
#
_cell.length_a   1.000
_cell.length_b   1.000
_cell.length_c   1.000
_cell.angle_alpha   90.00
_cell.angle_beta   90.00
_cell.angle_gamma   90.00
#
_symmetry.space_group_name_H-M   'P 1'
#
loop_
_entity.id
_entity.type
_entity.pdbx_description
1 polymer ?
#
loop_
_entity_poly.entity_id
_entity_poly.type
_entity_poly.pdbx_seq_one_letter_code
_entity_poly.pdbx_strand_id
1 'polypeptide(L)'
;EIASRALSPAVNDPGTAIDVIGRGVRTLTCWSKPNVSSSHTDQGCKQIFLRGLTVDDLFDDFFAPISRDGAALLEVNVRLLKALISLAEINPAIFKDACYRHVDLLITRAETTLALQHEKDQLSSLARTITR
;
A
#
# COMPACT_ATOMS: atom_id res chain seq x y z
N GLU A 1 2.57 4.15 -11.27
CA GLU A 1 2.64 4.03 -12.74
C GLU A 1 3.21 2.68 -13.19
N ILE A 2 4.41 2.24 -12.71
CA ILE A 2 5.04 0.95 -13.11
C ILE A 2 4.11 -0.24 -12.83
N ALA A 3 3.56 -0.35 -11.62
CA ALA A 3 2.67 -1.44 -11.24
C ALA A 3 1.37 -1.42 -12.05
N SER A 4 0.73 -0.26 -12.22
CA SER A 4 -0.49 -0.13 -13.04
C SER A 4 -0.24 -0.50 -14.50
N ARG A 5 0.91 -0.15 -15.05
CA ARG A 5 1.30 -0.58 -16.40
C ARG A 5 1.49 -2.10 -16.48
N ALA A 6 2.16 -2.70 -15.49
CA ALA A 6 2.37 -4.14 -15.41
C ALA A 6 1.04 -4.90 -15.31
N LEU A 7 0.07 -4.36 -14.58
CA LEU A 7 -1.28 -4.94 -14.40
C LEU A 7 -2.25 -4.63 -15.54
N SER A 8 -1.83 -3.87 -16.56
CA SER A 8 -2.69 -3.60 -17.71
C SER A 8 -3.01 -4.89 -18.48
N PRO A 9 -4.19 -4.99 -19.12
CA PRO A 9 -4.58 -6.19 -19.89
C PRO A 9 -3.58 -6.57 -21.00
N ALA A 10 -2.84 -5.59 -21.52
CA ALA A 10 -1.86 -5.81 -22.58
C ALA A 10 -0.54 -6.42 -22.07
N VAL A 11 -0.16 -6.16 -20.82
CA VAL A 11 1.11 -6.64 -20.22
C VAL A 11 0.86 -7.85 -19.32
N ASN A 12 -0.12 -7.76 -18.43
CA ASN A 12 -0.56 -8.82 -17.49
C ASN A 12 0.62 -9.48 -16.76
N ASP A 13 1.47 -8.65 -16.11
CA ASP A 13 2.64 -9.08 -15.34
C ASP A 13 2.43 -8.81 -13.83
N PRO A 14 1.78 -9.72 -13.10
CA PRO A 14 1.61 -9.58 -11.66
C PRO A 14 2.94 -9.66 -10.90
N GLY A 15 3.96 -10.31 -11.44
CA GLY A 15 5.28 -10.42 -10.81
C GLY A 15 5.93 -9.06 -10.61
N THR A 16 5.94 -8.23 -11.64
CA THR A 16 6.44 -6.85 -11.54
C THR A 16 5.62 -6.02 -10.54
N ALA A 17 4.30 -6.17 -10.52
CA ALA A 17 3.47 -5.46 -9.55
C ALA A 17 3.80 -5.89 -8.10
N ILE A 18 4.00 -7.18 -7.86
CA ILE A 18 4.41 -7.75 -6.56
C ILE A 18 5.78 -7.20 -6.12
N ASP A 19 6.74 -7.08 -7.02
CA ASP A 19 8.05 -6.50 -6.71
C ASP A 19 7.93 -5.00 -6.35
N VAL A 20 7.13 -4.24 -7.09
CA VAL A 20 6.85 -2.83 -6.79
C VAL A 20 6.22 -2.67 -5.41
N ILE A 21 5.25 -3.52 -5.03
CA ILE A 21 4.67 -3.51 -3.68
C ILE A 21 5.77 -3.71 -2.62
N GLY A 22 6.66 -4.69 -2.81
CA GLY A 22 7.77 -4.93 -1.89
C GLY A 22 8.73 -3.75 -1.75
N ARG A 23 9.01 -3.05 -2.84
CA ARG A 23 9.82 -1.81 -2.82
C ARG A 23 9.11 -0.67 -2.09
N GLY A 24 7.80 -0.52 -2.30
CA GLY A 24 6.98 0.48 -1.62
C GLY A 24 6.99 0.29 -0.11
N VAL A 25 6.84 -0.95 0.39
CA VAL A 25 6.95 -1.24 1.83
C VAL A 25 8.29 -0.78 2.40
N ARG A 26 9.40 -1.09 1.71
CA ARG A 26 10.74 -0.64 2.15
C ARG A 26 10.85 0.87 2.20
N THR A 27 10.34 1.56 1.18
CA THR A 27 10.38 3.04 1.10
C THR A 27 9.55 3.66 2.22
N LEU A 28 8.32 3.20 2.46
CA LEU A 28 7.46 3.70 3.53
C LEU A 28 8.05 3.41 4.92
N THR A 29 8.65 2.22 5.11
CA THR A 29 9.37 1.88 6.35
C THR A 29 10.54 2.83 6.61
N CYS A 30 11.31 3.16 5.57
CA CYS A 30 12.40 4.14 5.71
C CYS A 30 11.87 5.55 5.99
N TRP A 31 10.80 5.94 5.32
CA TRP A 31 10.15 7.24 5.52
C TRP A 31 9.60 7.42 6.95
N SER A 32 9.06 6.36 7.55
CA SER A 32 8.49 6.40 8.91
C SER A 32 9.53 6.47 10.04
N LYS A 33 10.82 6.30 9.73
CA LYS A 33 11.89 6.41 10.73
C LYS A 33 12.16 7.87 11.03
N PRO A 34 12.35 8.26 12.32
CA PRO A 34 12.74 9.63 12.64
C PRO A 34 14.06 9.96 11.94
N ASN A 35 14.07 11.06 11.18
CA ASN A 35 15.31 11.57 10.58
C ASN A 35 16.27 12.03 11.68
N VAL A 36 17.32 11.27 11.90
CA VAL A 36 18.40 11.59 12.86
C VAL A 36 19.29 12.73 12.33
N SER A 37 19.05 13.22 11.12
CA SER A 37 19.91 14.22 10.46
C SER A 37 19.10 15.21 9.63
N SER A 38 18.37 16.10 10.28
CA SER A 38 17.97 17.36 9.63
C SER A 38 18.56 18.56 10.40
N SER A 39 19.88 18.59 10.51
CA SER A 39 20.59 19.86 10.69
C SER A 39 20.72 20.56 9.33
N HIS A 40 19.62 20.75 8.63
CA HIS A 40 19.58 21.75 7.58
C HIS A 40 19.43 23.09 8.28
N THR A 41 20.57 23.74 8.49
CA THR A 41 20.66 25.17 8.73
C THR A 41 19.73 25.89 7.77
N ASP A 42 18.75 26.54 8.35
CA ASP A 42 17.77 27.41 7.70
C ASP A 42 18.52 28.59 7.04
N GLN A 43 19.09 28.38 5.87
CA GLN A 43 19.68 29.44 5.05
C GLN A 43 18.64 29.95 4.07
N GLY A 44 17.78 30.85 4.55
CA GLY A 44 17.39 32.00 3.76
C GLY A 44 16.35 31.80 2.65
N CYS A 45 15.61 30.71 2.56
CA CYS A 45 14.42 30.65 1.72
C CYS A 45 13.17 31.02 2.52
N LYS A 46 12.93 32.34 2.65
CA LYS A 46 11.66 32.84 3.18
C LYS A 46 10.53 32.44 2.25
N GLN A 47 9.58 31.65 2.79
CA GLN A 47 8.22 31.44 2.27
C GLN A 47 8.05 30.52 1.06
N ILE A 48 8.53 29.27 1.12
CA ILE A 48 7.90 28.18 0.37
C ILE A 48 7.17 27.30 1.39
N PHE A 49 5.86 27.45 1.50
CA PHE A 49 4.99 26.53 2.22
C PHE A 49 4.79 25.28 1.35
N LEU A 50 5.63 24.27 1.55
CA LEU A 50 5.36 22.93 1.01
C LEU A 50 4.40 22.25 2.00
N ARG A 51 3.17 21.97 1.54
CA ARG A 51 2.29 21.04 2.26
C ARG A 51 3.01 19.70 2.36
N GLY A 52 3.29 19.27 3.59
CA GLY A 52 3.89 17.95 3.82
C GLY A 52 2.99 16.84 3.29
N LEU A 53 3.59 15.79 2.71
CA LEU A 53 2.85 14.58 2.34
C LEU A 53 2.30 13.93 3.60
N THR A 54 1.00 13.64 3.60
CA THR A 54 0.38 12.86 4.67
C THR A 54 0.52 11.37 4.41
N VAL A 55 0.33 10.55 5.42
CA VAL A 55 0.29 9.09 5.27
C VAL A 55 -0.85 8.69 4.34
N ASP A 56 -2.00 9.33 4.45
CA ASP A 56 -3.15 9.07 3.59
C ASP A 56 -2.84 9.36 2.12
N ASP A 57 -2.20 10.51 1.80
CA ASP A 57 -1.78 10.84 0.44
C ASP A 57 -0.84 9.75 -0.12
N LEU A 58 0.17 9.32 0.69
CA LEU A 58 1.12 8.28 0.27
C LEU A 58 0.44 6.92 0.01
N PHE A 59 -0.52 6.54 0.84
CA PHE A 59 -1.24 5.28 0.69
C PHE A 59 -2.23 5.33 -0.47
N ASP A 60 -2.95 6.43 -0.65
CA ASP A 60 -3.88 6.60 -1.76
C ASP A 60 -3.15 6.62 -3.11
N ASP A 61 -2.01 7.30 -3.20
CA ASP A 61 -1.23 7.37 -4.43
C ASP A 61 -0.52 6.04 -4.76
N PHE A 62 -0.11 5.28 -3.75
CA PHE A 62 0.65 4.05 -3.96
C PHE A 62 -0.24 2.81 -4.02
N PHE A 63 -1.06 2.55 -3.00
CA PHE A 63 -1.81 1.30 -2.88
C PHE A 63 -3.12 1.29 -3.66
N ALA A 64 -3.85 2.41 -3.74
CA ALA A 64 -5.17 2.41 -4.35
C ALA A 64 -5.15 2.05 -5.85
N PRO A 65 -4.24 2.58 -6.69
CA PRO A 65 -4.14 2.17 -8.09
C PRO A 65 -3.81 0.67 -8.25
N ILE A 66 -2.86 0.15 -7.48
CA ILE A 66 -2.46 -1.26 -7.57
C ILE A 66 -3.61 -2.17 -7.12
N SER A 67 -4.31 -1.81 -6.04
CA SER A 67 -5.47 -2.55 -5.55
C SER A 67 -6.65 -2.53 -6.54
N ARG A 68 -6.84 -1.44 -7.28
CA ARG A 68 -7.87 -1.34 -8.32
C ARG A 68 -7.50 -2.18 -9.53
N ASP A 69 -6.29 -1.99 -10.05
CA ASP A 69 -5.85 -2.61 -11.31
C ASP A 69 -5.57 -4.12 -11.14
N GLY A 70 -5.18 -4.55 -9.92
CA GLY A 70 -4.94 -5.95 -9.57
C GLY A 70 -6.10 -6.66 -8.88
N ALA A 71 -7.29 -6.06 -8.81
CA ALA A 71 -8.40 -6.57 -8.00
C ALA A 71 -8.84 -8.00 -8.34
N ALA A 72 -8.73 -8.42 -9.62
CA ALA A 72 -9.06 -9.76 -10.09
C ALA A 72 -7.91 -10.78 -9.94
N LEU A 73 -6.75 -10.39 -9.45
CA LEU A 73 -5.56 -11.23 -9.32
C LEU A 73 -5.31 -11.57 -7.84
N LEU A 74 -5.56 -12.83 -7.48
CA LEU A 74 -5.44 -13.29 -6.09
C LEU A 74 -4.05 -13.03 -5.51
N GLU A 75 -2.99 -13.33 -6.25
CA GLU A 75 -1.60 -13.17 -5.84
C GLU A 75 -1.23 -11.71 -5.54
N VAL A 76 -1.77 -10.76 -6.31
CA VAL A 76 -1.60 -9.32 -6.07
C VAL A 76 -2.33 -8.91 -4.79
N ASN A 77 -3.58 -9.35 -4.61
CA ASN A 77 -4.36 -9.05 -3.41
C ASN A 77 -3.71 -9.63 -2.15
N VAL A 78 -3.24 -10.88 -2.19
CA VAL A 78 -2.49 -11.49 -1.07
C VAL A 78 -1.22 -10.71 -0.75
N ARG A 79 -0.49 -10.26 -1.77
CA ARG A 79 0.73 -9.46 -1.56
C ARG A 79 0.44 -8.10 -0.96
N LEU A 80 -0.61 -7.43 -1.42
CA LEU A 80 -1.07 -6.15 -0.87
C LEU A 80 -1.49 -6.29 0.60
N LEU A 81 -2.29 -7.30 0.95
CA LEU A 81 -2.68 -7.56 2.33
C LEU A 81 -1.47 -7.77 3.23
N LYS A 82 -0.52 -8.62 2.83
CA LYS A 82 0.71 -8.86 3.59
C LYS A 82 1.54 -7.59 3.76
N ALA A 83 1.60 -6.73 2.73
CA ALA A 83 2.27 -5.45 2.79
C ALA A 83 1.63 -4.50 3.81
N LEU A 84 0.31 -4.38 3.79
CA LEU A 84 -0.46 -3.54 4.72
C LEU A 84 -0.34 -4.06 6.16
N ILE A 85 -0.44 -5.37 6.38
CA ILE A 85 -0.23 -6.00 7.71
C ILE A 85 1.17 -5.65 8.22
N SER A 86 2.20 -5.87 7.40
CA SER A 86 3.59 -5.58 7.78
C SER A 86 3.83 -4.11 8.13
N LEU A 87 3.26 -3.17 7.38
CA LEU A 87 3.37 -1.73 7.69
C LEU A 87 2.67 -1.37 9.00
N ALA A 88 1.48 -1.93 9.25
CA ALA A 88 0.75 -1.72 10.50
C ALA A 88 1.52 -2.25 11.73
N GLU A 89 2.29 -3.34 11.58
CA GLU A 89 3.14 -3.91 12.63
C GLU A 89 4.43 -3.13 12.83
N ILE A 90 5.06 -2.65 11.75
CA ILE A 90 6.34 -1.93 11.80
C ILE A 90 6.21 -0.59 12.53
N ASN A 91 5.17 0.18 12.24
CA ASN A 91 4.91 1.45 12.90
C ASN A 91 3.39 1.70 13.05
N PRO A 92 2.76 1.10 14.06
CA PRO A 92 1.32 1.23 14.28
C PRO A 92 0.85 2.68 14.48
N ALA A 93 1.68 3.50 15.15
CA ALA A 93 1.34 4.88 15.43
C ALA A 93 1.19 5.74 14.16
N ILE A 94 1.87 5.37 13.09
CA ILE A 94 1.85 6.11 11.83
C ILE A 94 0.91 5.45 10.82
N PHE A 95 0.95 4.12 10.67
CA PHE A 95 0.36 3.44 9.53
C PHE A 95 -0.96 2.72 9.80
N LYS A 96 -1.30 2.48 11.08
CA LYS A 96 -2.41 1.57 11.44
C LYS A 96 -3.74 1.98 10.77
N ASP A 97 -4.14 3.23 10.89
CA ASP A 97 -5.45 3.69 10.38
C ASP A 97 -5.51 3.65 8.85
N ALA A 98 -4.45 4.09 8.18
CA ALA A 98 -4.35 4.02 6.72
C ALA A 98 -4.35 2.55 6.24
N CYS A 99 -3.64 1.64 6.93
CA CYS A 99 -3.66 0.22 6.61
C CYS A 99 -5.05 -0.37 6.71
N TYR A 100 -5.80 -0.11 7.78
CA TYR A 100 -7.16 -0.61 7.94
C TYR A 100 -8.08 -0.13 6.82
N ARG A 101 -8.06 1.16 6.51
CA ARG A 101 -8.83 1.74 5.43
C ARG A 101 -8.53 1.06 4.09
N HIS A 102 -7.26 0.82 3.77
CA HIS A 102 -6.86 0.16 2.53
C HIS A 102 -7.18 -1.34 2.50
N VAL A 103 -7.15 -2.03 3.64
CA VAL A 103 -7.59 -3.43 3.75
C VAL A 103 -9.08 -3.54 3.45
N ASP A 104 -9.92 -2.69 4.03
CA ASP A 104 -11.37 -2.69 3.78
C ASP A 104 -11.68 -2.44 2.29
N LEU A 105 -11.02 -1.46 1.67
CA LEU A 105 -11.15 -1.18 0.25
C LEU A 105 -10.70 -2.34 -0.64
N LEU A 106 -9.61 -3.02 -0.28
CA LEU A 106 -9.10 -4.18 -1.00
C LEU A 106 -10.08 -5.34 -0.92
N ILE A 107 -10.57 -5.68 0.27
CA ILE A 107 -11.55 -6.76 0.45
C ILE A 107 -12.83 -6.46 -0.32
N THR A 108 -13.35 -5.24 -0.24
CA THR A 108 -14.55 -4.83 -1.00
C THR A 108 -14.36 -5.02 -2.51
N ARG A 109 -13.20 -4.66 -3.06
CA ARG A 109 -12.91 -4.89 -4.48
C ARG A 109 -12.80 -6.37 -4.82
N ALA A 110 -12.09 -7.14 -3.99
CA ALA A 110 -11.90 -8.58 -4.20
C ALA A 110 -13.24 -9.34 -4.19
N GLU A 111 -14.17 -8.97 -3.29
CA GLU A 111 -15.52 -9.56 -3.23
C GLU A 111 -16.31 -9.36 -4.53
N THR A 112 -16.09 -8.26 -5.23
CA THR A 112 -16.78 -7.96 -6.48
C THR A 112 -16.09 -8.53 -7.73
N THR A 113 -14.78 -8.79 -7.67
CA THR A 113 -13.97 -9.13 -8.86
C THR A 113 -13.49 -10.57 -8.91
N LEU A 114 -13.20 -11.21 -7.76
CA LEU A 114 -12.80 -12.61 -7.72
C LEU A 114 -14.00 -13.52 -8.00
N ALA A 115 -13.77 -14.52 -8.87
CA ALA A 115 -14.82 -15.45 -9.28
C ALA A 115 -15.07 -16.55 -8.24
N LEU A 116 -14.01 -17.01 -7.54
CA LEU A 116 -14.07 -18.20 -6.70
C LEU A 116 -14.25 -17.84 -5.22
N GLN A 117 -15.23 -18.46 -4.56
CA GLN A 117 -15.53 -18.20 -3.16
C GLN A 117 -14.36 -18.52 -2.23
N HIS A 118 -13.63 -19.60 -2.48
CA HIS A 118 -12.48 -19.96 -1.64
C HIS A 118 -11.36 -18.93 -1.66
N GLU A 119 -11.16 -18.20 -2.78
CA GLU A 119 -10.19 -17.10 -2.88
C GLU A 119 -10.62 -15.89 -2.03
N LYS A 120 -11.93 -15.57 -2.04
CA LYS A 120 -12.51 -14.53 -1.17
C LYS A 120 -12.35 -14.89 0.30
N ASP A 121 -12.65 -16.15 0.65
CA ASP A 121 -12.50 -16.65 2.02
C ASP A 121 -11.04 -16.62 2.49
N GLN A 122 -10.10 -16.95 1.61
CA GLN A 122 -8.67 -16.87 1.86
C GLN A 122 -8.25 -15.42 2.19
N LEU A 123 -8.67 -14.46 1.39
CA LEU A 123 -8.34 -13.04 1.60
C LEU A 123 -8.98 -12.52 2.89
N SER A 124 -10.25 -12.84 3.14
CA SER A 124 -10.96 -12.43 4.35
C SER A 124 -10.33 -13.03 5.61
N SER A 125 -9.87 -14.27 5.54
CA SER A 125 -9.13 -14.91 6.64
C SER A 125 -7.80 -14.21 6.92
N LEU A 126 -7.05 -13.84 5.87
CA LEU A 126 -5.80 -13.11 6.00
C LEU A 126 -6.03 -11.68 6.53
N ALA A 127 -7.08 -10.99 6.08
CA ALA A 127 -7.41 -9.65 6.54
C ALA A 127 -7.72 -9.59 8.06
N ARG A 128 -8.31 -10.66 8.62
CA ARG A 128 -8.59 -10.73 10.07
C ARG A 128 -7.34 -10.71 10.94
N THR A 129 -6.16 -10.97 10.40
CA THR A 129 -4.91 -10.93 11.17
C THR A 129 -4.48 -9.51 11.50
N ILE A 130 -4.89 -8.50 10.72
CA ILE A 130 -4.57 -7.09 10.98
C ILE A 130 -5.49 -6.45 12.04
N THR A 131 -6.67 -7.03 12.24
CA THR A 131 -7.70 -6.47 13.14
C THR A 131 -7.54 -6.91 14.60
N ARG A 132 -6.55 -7.71 14.92
CA ARG A 132 -6.20 -8.14 16.28
C ARG A 132 -4.95 -7.42 16.77
#